data_52aae069a3db0a168f98490a4318c061
#
_entry.id   52aae069a3db0a168f98490a4318c061
#
_cell.length_a   1.000
_cell.length_b   1.000
_cell.length_c   1.000
_cell.angle_alpha   90.00
_cell.angle_beta   90.00
_cell.angle_gamma   90.00
#
_symmetry.space_group_name_H-M   'P 1'
#
loop_
_entity.id
_entity.type
_entity.pdbx_description
1 polymer ?
#
loop_
_entity_poly.entity_id
_entity_poly.type
_entity_poly.pdbx_seq_one_letter_code
_entity_poly.pdbx_strand_id
1 'polypeptide(L)'
;MTLITRPEGLSLDQIAPSRRSLGVATAGGLFFAAYAPAALSQSAQPIATDAAGLIAQDAAYPAPDGFALPAYVARPEGAGPFPIVIVVSEIFGVHEYIRDVCRRLAKAGYAAIAPAFFVRVQDPAPLSDMQAVQRIVAAAGYDQVMGDIGATLDWIGAQSWAKADKVGITGFCWGGKAVWQAMARFPTLDAGVAWYGRLSPAANATEEQKTAGRPWPIDLTGELKAQVLGLYGGQDGGIPNDTVKAMTDALAAAGRTDSQIILYDDAPHGFHADYRASYREADAKDGWRRLLELFGSRLKS
;
A
#
# COMPACT_ATOMS: atom_id res chain seq x y z
N MET A 1 5.08 -31.54 -0.25
CA MET A 1 5.92 -30.55 -0.97
C MET A 1 4.93 -29.50 -1.48
N THR A 2 4.71 -28.46 -0.70
CA THR A 2 3.72 -27.41 -1.03
C THR A 2 4.38 -26.49 -2.04
N LEU A 3 3.83 -26.45 -3.26
CA LEU A 3 4.26 -25.50 -4.28
C LEU A 3 3.98 -24.10 -3.74
N ILE A 4 5.04 -23.37 -3.43
CA ILE A 4 4.95 -21.94 -3.14
C ILE A 4 4.59 -21.28 -4.46
N THR A 5 3.32 -20.95 -4.61
CA THR A 5 2.86 -20.12 -5.74
C THR A 5 3.58 -18.77 -5.61
N ARG A 6 4.28 -18.39 -6.66
CA ARG A 6 4.96 -17.09 -6.73
C ARG A 6 3.93 -15.99 -6.49
N PRO A 7 4.24 -14.95 -5.70
CA PRO A 7 3.29 -13.86 -5.44
C PRO A 7 2.72 -13.20 -6.69
N GLU A 8 3.45 -13.26 -7.81
CA GLU A 8 3.07 -12.68 -9.10
C GLU A 8 2.63 -13.72 -10.15
N GLY A 9 2.63 -15.02 -9.84
CA GLY A 9 2.18 -16.07 -10.77
C GLY A 9 3.04 -16.27 -12.04
N LEU A 10 4.25 -15.66 -12.15
CA LEU A 10 5.07 -15.67 -13.37
C LEU A 10 6.15 -16.75 -13.38
N SER A 11 6.32 -17.45 -14.52
CA SER A 11 7.54 -18.15 -14.88
C SER A 11 8.46 -17.25 -15.71
N LEU A 12 9.78 -17.40 -15.56
CA LEU A 12 10.79 -16.57 -16.27
C LEU A 12 10.68 -16.66 -17.80
N ASP A 13 10.16 -17.75 -18.32
CA ASP A 13 10.01 -18.03 -19.76
C ASP A 13 8.83 -17.27 -20.40
N GLN A 14 7.93 -16.70 -19.60
CA GLN A 14 6.73 -15.97 -20.07
C GLN A 14 6.98 -14.45 -20.19
N ILE A 15 8.20 -13.99 -19.88
CA ILE A 15 8.55 -12.57 -19.74
C ILE A 15 9.18 -11.99 -21.02
N ALA A 16 9.53 -12.79 -22.01
CA ALA A 16 10.10 -12.28 -23.25
C ALA A 16 9.02 -11.60 -24.11
N PRO A 17 9.07 -10.26 -24.33
CA PRO A 17 8.09 -9.59 -25.18
C PRO A 17 8.26 -10.08 -26.62
N SER A 18 7.21 -10.62 -27.22
CA SER A 18 7.22 -10.91 -28.64
C SER A 18 7.31 -9.59 -29.43
N ARG A 19 8.13 -9.54 -30.47
CA ARG A 19 8.35 -8.34 -31.31
C ARG A 19 7.07 -7.80 -32.01
N ARG A 20 5.90 -8.43 -31.80
CA ARG A 20 4.62 -8.03 -32.39
C ARG A 20 3.70 -7.23 -31.46
N SER A 21 4.02 -7.08 -30.17
CA SER A 21 3.21 -6.34 -29.20
C SER A 21 3.60 -4.86 -29.01
N LEU A 22 4.46 -4.32 -29.89
CA LEU A 22 4.93 -2.92 -29.83
C LEU A 22 3.96 -1.89 -30.44
N GLY A 23 2.75 -2.25 -30.72
CA GLY A 23 1.85 -1.39 -31.49
C GLY A 23 0.49 -1.13 -30.85
N VAL A 24 0.38 -0.81 -29.57
CA VAL A 24 -0.65 0.07 -28.97
C VAL A 24 -0.24 0.33 -27.50
N ALA A 25 0.69 1.25 -27.33
CA ALA A 25 0.92 1.82 -25.99
C ALA A 25 -0.18 2.86 -25.73
N THR A 26 -1.29 2.45 -25.13
CA THR A 26 -2.18 3.41 -24.49
C THR A 26 -1.40 4.12 -23.35
N ALA A 27 -1.66 5.40 -23.13
CA ALA A 27 -0.88 6.28 -22.27
C ALA A 27 -0.73 5.82 -20.79
N GLY A 28 -1.45 4.76 -20.36
CA GLY A 28 -1.24 4.05 -19.10
C GLY A 28 0.01 3.15 -19.07
N GLY A 29 0.47 2.67 -20.24
CA GLY A 29 1.54 1.68 -20.34
C GLY A 29 2.92 2.17 -19.92
N LEU A 30 3.23 3.45 -20.06
CA LEU A 30 4.54 4.00 -19.70
C LEU A 30 4.76 4.11 -18.19
N PHE A 31 3.70 4.32 -17.42
CA PHE A 31 3.80 4.41 -15.97
C PHE A 31 4.23 3.09 -15.34
N PHE A 32 3.64 2.00 -15.80
CA PHE A 32 3.91 0.66 -15.27
C PHE A 32 5.16 0.02 -15.90
N ALA A 33 5.59 0.47 -17.09
CA ALA A 33 6.84 0.00 -17.69
C ALA A 33 8.07 0.30 -16.81
N ALA A 34 8.04 1.39 -16.03
CA ALA A 34 9.10 1.72 -15.08
C ALA A 34 9.10 0.78 -13.85
N TYR A 35 7.96 0.17 -13.50
CA TYR A 35 7.84 -0.74 -12.36
C TYR A 35 7.92 -2.22 -12.72
N ALA A 36 7.60 -2.59 -13.95
CA ALA A 36 7.57 -3.98 -14.39
C ALA A 36 8.89 -4.75 -14.11
N PRO A 37 10.10 -4.21 -14.37
CA PRO A 37 11.34 -4.91 -14.06
C PRO A 37 11.52 -5.19 -12.57
N ALA A 38 11.14 -4.24 -11.69
CA ALA A 38 11.26 -4.41 -10.25
C ALA A 38 10.22 -5.40 -9.69
N ALA A 39 9.05 -5.49 -10.31
CA ALA A 39 8.01 -6.45 -9.95
C ALA A 39 8.35 -7.89 -10.35
N LEU A 40 9.17 -8.07 -11.38
CA LEU A 40 9.42 -9.37 -12.00
C LEU A 40 10.70 -10.07 -11.51
N SER A 41 11.58 -9.35 -10.82
CA SER A 41 12.81 -9.94 -10.27
C SER A 41 12.58 -10.35 -8.81
N GLN A 42 12.87 -11.61 -8.48
CA GLN A 42 12.70 -12.15 -7.13
C GLN A 42 13.97 -12.01 -6.30
N SER A 43 13.81 -11.72 -4.99
CA SER A 43 14.86 -11.97 -4.00
C SER A 43 14.95 -13.48 -3.70
N ALA A 44 16.12 -13.94 -3.26
CA ALA A 44 16.35 -15.36 -3.05
C ALA A 44 15.49 -15.98 -1.93
N GLN A 45 15.04 -15.20 -0.94
CA GLN A 45 14.22 -15.69 0.18
C GLN A 45 13.36 -14.55 0.76
N PRO A 46 12.03 -14.52 0.48
CA PRO A 46 11.13 -13.60 1.15
C PRO A 46 11.04 -13.93 2.64
N ILE A 47 10.86 -12.89 3.45
CA ILE A 47 10.62 -13.05 4.89
C ILE A 47 9.25 -13.73 5.08
N ALA A 48 9.20 -14.77 5.91
CA ALA A 48 7.97 -15.46 6.26
C ALA A 48 7.77 -15.42 7.78
N THR A 49 6.72 -14.71 8.20
CA THR A 49 6.29 -14.63 9.60
C THR A 49 5.27 -15.72 9.89
N ASP A 50 5.57 -16.60 10.84
CA ASP A 50 4.62 -17.64 11.26
C ASP A 50 3.39 -17.04 11.97
N ALA A 51 2.33 -17.84 12.08
CA ALA A 51 1.09 -17.47 12.76
C ALA A 51 1.02 -17.93 14.24
N ALA A 52 2.11 -18.43 14.83
CA ALA A 52 2.10 -18.86 16.23
C ALA A 52 1.77 -17.68 17.15
N GLY A 53 0.79 -17.85 18.06
CA GLY A 53 0.29 -16.79 18.95
C GLY A 53 -0.52 -15.69 18.24
N LEU A 54 -0.95 -15.95 17.00
CA LEU A 54 -1.79 -15.04 16.24
C LEU A 54 -3.11 -15.71 15.81
N ILE A 55 -4.15 -14.91 15.71
CA ILE A 55 -5.34 -15.24 14.93
C ILE A 55 -5.15 -14.58 13.56
N ALA A 56 -4.99 -15.41 12.53
CA ALA A 56 -4.75 -14.99 11.16
C ALA A 56 -5.78 -15.67 10.24
N GLN A 57 -6.71 -14.89 9.65
CA GLN A 57 -7.86 -15.41 8.94
C GLN A 57 -8.38 -14.45 7.88
N ASP A 58 -9.12 -14.98 6.91
CA ASP A 58 -9.90 -14.17 6.00
C ASP A 58 -11.21 -13.72 6.67
N ALA A 59 -11.66 -12.52 6.32
CA ALA A 59 -12.93 -11.92 6.73
C ALA A 59 -13.63 -11.31 5.51
N ALA A 60 -14.90 -11.00 5.64
CA ALA A 60 -15.63 -10.20 4.66
C ALA A 60 -16.68 -9.36 5.37
N TYR A 61 -16.91 -8.14 4.87
CA TYR A 61 -17.91 -7.21 5.39
C TYR A 61 -18.51 -6.37 4.27
N PRO A 62 -19.73 -5.82 4.46
CA PRO A 62 -20.39 -5.05 3.42
C PRO A 62 -19.63 -3.74 3.13
N ALA A 63 -19.36 -3.47 1.86
CA ALA A 63 -18.96 -2.17 1.35
C ALA A 63 -20.21 -1.30 1.07
N PRO A 64 -20.05 0.03 0.83
CA PRO A 64 -21.19 0.94 0.61
C PRO A 64 -22.10 0.57 -0.56
N ASP A 65 -21.56 -0.12 -1.56
CA ASP A 65 -22.30 -0.64 -2.72
C ASP A 65 -22.98 -2.00 -2.48
N GLY A 66 -22.91 -2.52 -1.25
CA GLY A 66 -23.42 -3.83 -0.87
C GLY A 66 -22.51 -5.01 -1.24
N PHE A 67 -21.35 -4.74 -1.84
CA PHE A 67 -20.37 -5.78 -2.13
C PHE A 67 -19.80 -6.35 -0.83
N ALA A 68 -19.68 -7.68 -0.72
CA ALA A 68 -19.00 -8.33 0.39
C ALA A 68 -17.48 -8.17 0.20
N LEU A 69 -16.91 -7.11 0.78
CA LEU A 69 -15.48 -6.79 0.67
C LEU A 69 -14.65 -7.80 1.45
N PRO A 70 -13.83 -8.63 0.78
CA PRO A 70 -12.92 -9.53 1.47
C PRO A 70 -11.76 -8.76 2.09
N ALA A 71 -11.25 -9.28 3.20
CA ALA A 71 -10.05 -8.78 3.86
C ALA A 71 -9.27 -9.92 4.51
N TYR A 72 -7.97 -9.74 4.65
CA TYR A 72 -7.15 -10.56 5.53
C TYR A 72 -6.95 -9.86 6.86
N VAL A 73 -7.10 -10.59 7.96
CA VAL A 73 -6.95 -10.08 9.32
C VAL A 73 -5.89 -10.90 10.05
N ALA A 74 -4.93 -10.23 10.67
CA ALA A 74 -3.99 -10.86 11.59
C ALA A 74 -3.94 -10.04 12.89
N ARG A 75 -4.10 -10.70 14.03
CA ARG A 75 -4.04 -10.06 15.34
C ARG A 75 -3.42 -10.99 16.37
N PRO A 76 -2.92 -10.48 17.52
CA PRO A 76 -2.51 -11.34 18.62
C PRO A 76 -3.68 -12.21 19.09
N GLU A 77 -3.38 -13.39 19.63
CA GLU A 77 -4.34 -14.16 20.41
C GLU A 77 -4.76 -13.38 21.66
N GLY A 78 -5.96 -13.66 22.18
CA GLY A 78 -6.52 -13.02 23.37
C GLY A 78 -7.65 -12.05 23.07
N ALA A 79 -8.19 -11.46 24.13
CA ALA A 79 -9.41 -10.65 24.07
C ALA A 79 -9.18 -9.23 23.47
N GLY A 80 -7.97 -8.69 23.53
CA GLY A 80 -7.72 -7.28 23.19
C GLY A 80 -8.21 -6.33 24.30
N PRO A 81 -8.62 -5.08 23.98
CA PRO A 81 -8.63 -4.52 22.62
C PRO A 81 -7.21 -4.18 22.10
N PHE A 82 -6.99 -4.43 20.82
CA PHE A 82 -5.73 -4.15 20.14
C PHE A 82 -5.83 -2.87 19.31
N PRO A 83 -4.79 -2.01 19.29
CA PRO A 83 -4.72 -0.91 18.33
C PRO A 83 -4.68 -1.47 16.91
N ILE A 84 -5.29 -0.73 15.99
CA ILE A 84 -5.56 -1.21 14.64
C ILE A 84 -4.59 -0.61 13.64
N VAL A 85 -4.21 -1.40 12.62
CA VAL A 85 -3.52 -0.91 11.43
C VAL A 85 -4.21 -1.43 10.18
N ILE A 86 -4.74 -0.52 9.36
CA ILE A 86 -5.21 -0.86 8.01
C ILE A 86 -3.99 -0.94 7.09
N VAL A 87 -3.86 -2.04 6.34
CA VAL A 87 -2.76 -2.29 5.41
C VAL A 87 -3.28 -2.22 3.98
N VAL A 88 -2.85 -1.22 3.23
CA VAL A 88 -3.24 -1.02 1.83
C VAL A 88 -2.18 -1.64 0.91
N SER A 89 -2.62 -2.61 0.11
CA SER A 89 -1.74 -3.38 -0.76
C SER A 89 -1.16 -2.57 -1.92
N GLU A 90 -0.15 -3.13 -2.55
CA GLU A 90 0.31 -2.76 -3.88
C GLU A 90 -0.75 -3.13 -4.94
N ILE A 91 -0.44 -2.87 -6.22
CA ILE A 91 -1.33 -3.23 -7.35
C ILE A 91 -1.61 -4.74 -7.47
N PHE A 92 -0.84 -5.58 -6.79
CA PHE A 92 -0.98 -7.04 -6.81
C PHE A 92 -1.99 -7.59 -5.79
N GLY A 93 -2.75 -6.73 -5.10
CA GLY A 93 -3.76 -7.15 -4.14
C GLY A 93 -3.20 -7.72 -2.84
N VAL A 94 -4.02 -8.49 -2.13
CA VAL A 94 -3.69 -9.06 -0.82
C VAL A 94 -2.98 -10.42 -0.99
N HIS A 95 -1.81 -10.38 -1.65
CA HIS A 95 -0.95 -11.55 -1.82
C HIS A 95 -0.12 -11.85 -0.56
N GLU A 96 0.71 -12.91 -0.60
CA GLU A 96 1.40 -13.42 0.60
C GLU A 96 2.28 -12.38 1.30
N TYR A 97 2.99 -11.51 0.58
CA TYR A 97 3.76 -10.43 1.21
C TYR A 97 2.88 -9.47 2.04
N ILE A 98 1.70 -9.07 1.56
CA ILE A 98 0.78 -8.21 2.32
C ILE A 98 0.21 -8.95 3.53
N ARG A 99 -0.11 -10.25 3.38
CA ARG A 99 -0.51 -11.11 4.50
C ARG A 99 0.61 -11.22 5.54
N ASP A 100 1.86 -11.33 5.10
CA ASP A 100 3.03 -11.37 5.99
C ASP A 100 3.24 -10.04 6.72
N VAL A 101 3.08 -8.89 6.05
CA VAL A 101 3.10 -7.57 6.70
C VAL A 101 2.05 -7.48 7.80
N CYS A 102 0.83 -7.99 7.57
CA CYS A 102 -0.20 -8.05 8.60
C CYS A 102 0.23 -8.92 9.80
N ARG A 103 0.86 -10.08 9.56
CA ARG A 103 1.39 -10.92 10.64
C ARG A 103 2.54 -10.26 11.40
N ARG A 104 3.45 -9.54 10.70
CA ARG A 104 4.53 -8.74 11.36
C ARG A 104 3.94 -7.68 12.29
N LEU A 105 2.91 -6.97 11.85
CA LEU A 105 2.20 -6.00 12.69
C LEU A 105 1.50 -6.67 13.87
N ALA A 106 0.90 -7.85 13.65
CA ALA A 106 0.29 -8.62 14.72
C ALA A 106 1.32 -9.10 15.77
N LYS A 107 2.50 -9.57 15.33
CA LYS A 107 3.63 -9.88 16.25
C LYS A 107 4.11 -8.64 17.02
N ALA A 108 3.95 -7.44 16.44
CA ALA A 108 4.23 -6.18 17.12
C ALA A 108 3.08 -5.68 18.01
N GLY A 109 1.99 -6.44 18.15
CA GLY A 109 0.88 -6.17 19.08
C GLY A 109 -0.25 -5.31 18.51
N TYR A 110 -0.36 -5.20 17.19
CA TYR A 110 -1.49 -4.54 16.51
C TYR A 110 -2.47 -5.58 15.96
N ALA A 111 -3.71 -5.20 15.72
CA ALA A 111 -4.58 -5.96 14.83
C ALA A 111 -4.50 -5.32 13.43
N ALA A 112 -3.99 -6.07 12.46
CA ALA A 112 -3.79 -5.61 11.09
C ALA A 112 -4.88 -6.14 10.16
N ILE A 113 -5.44 -5.28 9.32
CA ILE A 113 -6.50 -5.60 8.37
C ILE A 113 -6.08 -5.14 6.97
N ALA A 114 -6.07 -6.05 6.00
CA ALA A 114 -5.78 -5.76 4.60
C ALA A 114 -7.04 -5.99 3.74
N PRO A 115 -7.81 -4.95 3.40
CA PRO A 115 -8.96 -5.05 2.50
C PRO A 115 -8.51 -5.32 1.06
N ALA A 116 -9.28 -6.14 0.34
CA ALA A 116 -8.99 -6.53 -1.04
C ALA A 116 -9.73 -5.60 -2.04
N PHE A 117 -9.23 -4.39 -2.23
CA PHE A 117 -9.88 -3.31 -2.99
C PHE A 117 -10.19 -3.62 -4.46
N PHE A 118 -9.48 -4.59 -5.07
CA PHE A 118 -9.55 -4.84 -6.51
C PHE A 118 -10.52 -5.95 -6.92
N VAL A 119 -10.94 -6.78 -5.97
CA VAL A 119 -11.63 -8.06 -6.27
C VAL A 119 -13.05 -7.90 -6.82
N ARG A 120 -13.62 -6.69 -6.88
CA ARG A 120 -14.88 -6.43 -7.60
C ARG A 120 -14.77 -6.75 -9.09
N VAL A 121 -13.58 -6.60 -9.66
CA VAL A 121 -13.29 -6.98 -11.04
C VAL A 121 -12.70 -8.38 -11.07
N GLN A 122 -11.56 -8.55 -10.42
CA GLN A 122 -10.85 -9.83 -10.31
C GLN A 122 -9.73 -9.67 -9.28
N ASP A 123 -9.40 -10.76 -8.56
CA ASP A 123 -8.19 -10.76 -7.72
C ASP A 123 -6.94 -10.68 -8.62
N PRO A 124 -6.10 -9.64 -8.46
CA PRO A 124 -4.88 -9.52 -9.24
C PRO A 124 -3.74 -10.45 -8.76
N ALA A 125 -3.82 -11.00 -7.54
CA ALA A 125 -2.72 -11.77 -6.94
C ALA A 125 -2.24 -12.97 -7.78
N PRO A 126 -3.10 -13.75 -8.46
CA PRO A 126 -2.65 -14.86 -9.29
C PRO A 126 -2.27 -14.45 -10.72
N LEU A 127 -2.38 -13.17 -11.10
CA LEU A 127 -2.22 -12.76 -12.49
C LEU A 127 -0.76 -12.51 -12.85
N SER A 128 -0.38 -12.97 -14.04
CA SER A 128 0.92 -12.72 -14.66
C SER A 128 0.87 -11.64 -15.76
N ASP A 129 -0.32 -11.33 -16.28
CA ASP A 129 -0.51 -10.29 -17.28
C ASP A 129 -0.62 -8.91 -16.62
N MET A 130 0.44 -8.12 -16.74
CA MET A 130 0.48 -6.76 -16.20
C MET A 130 -0.56 -5.82 -16.80
N GLN A 131 -1.00 -6.03 -18.04
CA GLN A 131 -2.07 -5.23 -18.64
C GLN A 131 -3.41 -5.55 -17.98
N ALA A 132 -3.66 -6.82 -17.66
CA ALA A 132 -4.84 -7.23 -16.90
C ALA A 132 -4.82 -6.62 -15.50
N VAL A 133 -3.70 -6.69 -14.79
CA VAL A 133 -3.53 -6.04 -13.46
C VAL A 133 -3.82 -4.53 -13.56
N GLN A 134 -3.29 -3.85 -14.56
CA GLN A 134 -3.51 -2.41 -14.76
C GLN A 134 -4.99 -2.06 -14.96
N ARG A 135 -5.72 -2.85 -15.79
CA ARG A 135 -7.17 -2.65 -16.01
C ARG A 135 -7.96 -2.82 -14.71
N ILE A 136 -7.62 -3.83 -13.92
CA ILE A 136 -8.26 -4.10 -12.62
C ILE A 136 -8.03 -2.93 -11.66
N VAL A 137 -6.79 -2.49 -11.52
CA VAL A 137 -6.42 -1.37 -10.63
C VAL A 137 -7.06 -0.06 -11.08
N ALA A 138 -7.11 0.19 -12.39
CA ALA A 138 -7.74 1.40 -12.94
C ALA A 138 -9.25 1.45 -12.67
N ALA A 139 -9.92 0.31 -12.53
CA ALA A 139 -11.33 0.24 -12.18
C ALA A 139 -11.61 0.59 -10.70
N ALA A 140 -10.62 0.45 -9.82
CA ALA A 140 -10.72 0.83 -8.41
C ALA A 140 -10.47 2.34 -8.25
N GLY A 141 -11.48 3.15 -8.53
CA GLY A 141 -11.43 4.62 -8.43
C GLY A 141 -11.37 5.12 -6.98
N TYR A 142 -11.03 6.41 -6.82
CA TYR A 142 -10.89 7.07 -5.52
C TYR A 142 -12.11 6.86 -4.60
N ASP A 143 -13.32 7.10 -5.11
CA ASP A 143 -14.54 7.02 -4.30
C ASP A 143 -14.82 5.60 -3.80
N GLN A 144 -14.59 4.58 -4.65
CA GLN A 144 -14.69 3.19 -4.24
C GLN A 144 -13.69 2.87 -3.14
N VAL A 145 -12.42 3.22 -3.32
CA VAL A 145 -11.35 2.90 -2.35
C VAL A 145 -11.59 3.60 -1.02
N MET A 146 -11.97 4.86 -1.05
CA MET A 146 -12.30 5.59 0.18
C MET A 146 -13.58 5.05 0.82
N GLY A 147 -14.58 4.67 0.05
CA GLY A 147 -15.76 3.98 0.56
C GLY A 147 -15.42 2.65 1.24
N ASP A 148 -14.54 1.87 0.66
CA ASP A 148 -14.06 0.59 1.22
C ASP A 148 -13.25 0.79 2.51
N ILE A 149 -12.41 1.83 2.57
CA ILE A 149 -11.71 2.19 3.82
C ILE A 149 -12.72 2.62 4.89
N GLY A 150 -13.74 3.41 4.54
CA GLY A 150 -14.82 3.78 5.46
C GLY A 150 -15.56 2.55 5.99
N ALA A 151 -15.96 1.62 5.12
CA ALA A 151 -16.59 0.36 5.53
C ALA A 151 -15.66 -0.50 6.42
N THR A 152 -14.35 -0.46 6.16
CA THR A 152 -13.36 -1.13 7.01
C THR A 152 -13.34 -0.51 8.42
N LEU A 153 -13.36 0.81 8.53
CA LEU A 153 -13.43 1.53 9.80
C LEU A 153 -14.73 1.21 10.56
N ASP A 154 -15.86 1.18 9.88
CA ASP A 154 -17.16 0.81 10.47
C ASP A 154 -17.14 -0.65 10.96
N TRP A 155 -16.60 -1.57 10.16
CA TRP A 155 -16.48 -2.97 10.56
C TRP A 155 -15.56 -3.15 11.75
N ILE A 156 -14.43 -2.43 11.83
CA ILE A 156 -13.52 -2.39 12.98
C ILE A 156 -14.27 -1.95 14.23
N GLY A 157 -15.08 -0.91 14.14
CA GLY A 157 -15.87 -0.38 15.26
C GLY A 157 -16.83 -1.40 15.90
N ALA A 158 -17.22 -2.43 15.15
CA ALA A 158 -18.09 -3.51 15.62
C ALA A 158 -17.32 -4.69 16.25
N GLN A 159 -15.97 -4.69 16.21
CA GLN A 159 -15.17 -5.81 16.72
C GLN A 159 -14.80 -5.61 18.18
N SER A 160 -15.16 -6.54 19.05
CA SER A 160 -14.85 -6.48 20.49
C SER A 160 -13.35 -6.52 20.82
N TRP A 161 -12.53 -7.05 19.91
CA TRP A 161 -11.08 -7.12 20.04
C TRP A 161 -10.36 -5.86 19.52
N ALA A 162 -11.07 -4.91 18.91
CA ALA A 162 -10.49 -3.71 18.32
C ALA A 162 -10.53 -2.52 19.27
N LYS A 163 -9.40 -1.82 19.41
CA LYS A 163 -9.34 -0.48 19.99
C LYS A 163 -9.67 0.53 18.89
N ALA A 164 -10.98 0.68 18.61
CA ALA A 164 -11.49 1.40 17.44
C ALA A 164 -11.23 2.92 17.46
N ASP A 165 -10.81 3.47 18.58
CA ASP A 165 -10.34 4.85 18.78
C ASP A 165 -8.83 5.01 18.57
N LYS A 166 -8.12 3.95 18.15
CA LYS A 166 -6.68 3.92 17.90
C LYS A 166 -6.39 3.19 16.59
N VAL A 167 -6.52 3.93 15.47
CA VAL A 167 -6.41 3.37 14.12
C VAL A 167 -5.33 4.06 13.32
N GLY A 168 -4.35 3.31 12.87
CA GLY A 168 -3.36 3.72 11.89
C GLY A 168 -3.62 3.11 10.52
N ILE A 169 -2.96 3.65 9.50
CA ILE A 169 -3.00 3.13 8.15
C ILE A 169 -1.60 3.09 7.55
N THR A 170 -1.25 2.01 6.88
CA THR A 170 -0.01 1.92 6.10
C THR A 170 -0.30 1.35 4.72
N GLY A 171 0.54 1.67 3.72
CA GLY A 171 0.32 1.17 2.37
C GLY A 171 1.54 1.34 1.48
N PHE A 172 1.63 0.48 0.48
CA PHE A 172 2.80 0.30 -0.36
C PHE A 172 2.48 0.63 -1.82
N CYS A 173 3.37 1.34 -2.53
CA CYS A 173 3.19 1.67 -3.94
C CYS A 173 1.86 2.41 -4.19
N TRP A 174 0.94 1.83 -4.94
CA TRP A 174 -0.42 2.34 -5.11
C TRP A 174 -1.10 2.60 -3.75
N GLY A 175 -0.94 1.67 -2.81
CA GLY A 175 -1.45 1.82 -1.45
C GLY A 175 -0.81 2.97 -0.68
N GLY A 176 0.44 3.31 -0.94
CA GLY A 176 1.08 4.48 -0.34
C GLY A 176 0.42 5.80 -0.76
N LYS A 177 -0.05 5.90 -2.02
CA LYS A 177 -0.89 7.03 -2.45
C LYS A 177 -2.23 7.04 -1.69
N ALA A 178 -2.89 5.88 -1.58
CA ALA A 178 -4.16 5.76 -0.89
C ALA A 178 -4.06 6.13 0.60
N VAL A 179 -2.92 5.90 1.25
CA VAL A 179 -2.67 6.36 2.63
C VAL A 179 -2.79 7.88 2.74
N TRP A 180 -2.11 8.66 1.88
CA TRP A 180 -2.22 10.12 1.89
C TRP A 180 -3.66 10.60 1.69
N GLN A 181 -4.38 9.96 0.77
CA GLN A 181 -5.78 10.27 0.48
C GLN A 181 -6.69 9.95 1.67
N ALA A 182 -6.51 8.79 2.31
CA ALA A 182 -7.28 8.38 3.48
C ALA A 182 -7.02 9.31 4.68
N MET A 183 -5.76 9.69 4.92
CA MET A 183 -5.37 10.58 6.01
C MET A 183 -5.93 12.01 5.85
N ALA A 184 -6.20 12.44 4.63
CA ALA A 184 -6.92 13.71 4.37
C ALA A 184 -8.43 13.58 4.58
N ARG A 185 -9.01 12.39 4.35
CA ARG A 185 -10.46 12.17 4.37
C ARG A 185 -10.99 11.77 5.74
N PHE A 186 -10.29 10.90 6.48
CA PHE A 186 -10.82 10.26 7.68
C PHE A 186 -10.19 10.81 8.96
N PRO A 187 -10.94 11.60 9.77
CA PRO A 187 -10.44 12.12 11.05
C PRO A 187 -10.29 11.04 12.13
N THR A 188 -10.79 9.83 11.88
CA THR A 188 -10.67 8.66 12.76
C THR A 188 -9.33 7.94 12.60
N LEU A 189 -8.48 8.34 11.66
CA LEU A 189 -7.14 7.80 11.52
C LEU A 189 -6.15 8.66 12.32
N ASP A 190 -5.43 8.03 13.26
CA ASP A 190 -4.50 8.70 14.18
C ASP A 190 -3.09 8.89 13.58
N ALA A 191 -2.69 8.03 12.65
CA ALA A 191 -1.38 8.09 11.98
C ALA A 191 -1.37 7.33 10.66
N GLY A 192 -0.57 7.82 9.69
CA GLY A 192 -0.36 7.17 8.40
C GLY A 192 1.11 6.92 8.10
N VAL A 193 1.44 5.79 7.46
CA VAL A 193 2.77 5.52 6.91
C VAL A 193 2.66 5.13 5.44
N ALA A 194 3.15 6.00 4.56
CA ALA A 194 3.04 5.87 3.12
C ALA A 194 4.39 5.46 2.51
N TRP A 195 4.48 4.24 1.94
CA TRP A 195 5.68 3.73 1.32
C TRP A 195 5.61 3.92 -0.19
N TYR A 196 6.57 4.66 -0.73
CA TYR A 196 6.79 4.88 -2.18
C TYR A 196 5.50 5.01 -3.00
N GLY A 197 4.53 5.75 -2.47
CA GLY A 197 3.28 6.09 -3.17
C GLY A 197 3.42 7.35 -4.00
N ARG A 198 2.80 7.39 -5.19
CA ARG A 198 2.82 8.60 -6.02
C ARG A 198 2.22 9.80 -5.29
N LEU A 199 2.91 10.93 -5.41
CA LEU A 199 2.57 12.18 -4.73
C LEU A 199 1.86 13.18 -5.65
N SER A 200 2.22 13.16 -6.94
CA SER A 200 1.71 14.07 -7.97
C SER A 200 1.63 13.36 -9.33
N PRO A 201 0.97 13.95 -10.35
CA PRO A 201 1.04 13.42 -11.71
C PRO A 201 2.49 13.39 -12.22
N ALA A 202 2.80 12.47 -13.13
CA ALA A 202 4.07 12.53 -13.85
C ALA A 202 4.13 13.80 -14.69
N ALA A 203 5.33 14.35 -14.90
CA ALA A 203 5.53 15.57 -15.68
C ALA A 203 4.98 15.45 -17.11
N ASN A 204 5.05 14.25 -17.70
CA ASN A 204 4.55 13.92 -19.03
C ASN A 204 3.16 13.26 -19.02
N ALA A 205 2.43 13.30 -17.91
CA ALA A 205 1.08 12.74 -17.82
C ALA A 205 0.10 13.51 -18.72
N THR A 206 -0.78 12.78 -19.43
CA THR A 206 -1.89 13.38 -20.16
C THR A 206 -2.91 14.00 -19.20
N GLU A 207 -3.76 14.91 -19.68
CA GLU A 207 -4.82 15.50 -18.84
C GLU A 207 -5.80 14.44 -18.33
N GLU A 208 -6.06 13.40 -19.12
CA GLU A 208 -6.86 12.25 -18.68
C GLU A 208 -6.20 11.53 -17.50
N GLN A 209 -4.89 11.27 -17.57
CA GLN A 209 -4.13 10.63 -16.48
C GLN A 209 -4.05 11.51 -15.23
N LYS A 210 -3.89 12.82 -15.40
CA LYS A 210 -3.92 13.78 -14.30
C LYS A 210 -5.28 13.76 -13.60
N THR A 211 -6.36 13.73 -14.38
CA THR A 211 -7.73 13.71 -13.87
C THR A 211 -8.06 12.39 -13.19
N ALA A 212 -7.76 11.26 -13.82
CA ALA A 212 -8.03 9.92 -13.27
C ALA A 212 -7.26 9.66 -11.97
N GLY A 213 -6.12 10.31 -11.79
CA GLY A 213 -5.32 10.18 -10.56
C GLY A 213 -5.78 11.03 -9.38
N ARG A 214 -6.74 11.95 -9.56
CA ARG A 214 -7.19 12.88 -8.51
C ARG A 214 -8.03 12.20 -7.43
N PRO A 215 -8.02 12.79 -6.18
CA PRO A 215 -7.13 13.86 -5.74
C PRO A 215 -5.70 13.35 -5.58
N TRP A 216 -4.71 14.15 -5.94
CA TRP A 216 -3.30 13.79 -5.72
C TRP A 216 -2.88 14.13 -4.29
N PRO A 217 -1.98 13.36 -3.67
CA PRO A 217 -1.50 13.63 -2.31
C PRO A 217 -1.02 15.06 -2.09
N ILE A 218 -0.31 15.63 -3.06
CA ILE A 218 0.20 17.00 -2.98
C ILE A 218 -0.91 18.05 -2.87
N ASP A 219 -2.08 17.79 -3.44
CA ASP A 219 -3.24 18.69 -3.39
C ASP A 219 -3.95 18.62 -2.02
N LEU A 220 -3.64 17.61 -1.20
CA LEU A 220 -4.34 17.30 0.05
C LEU A 220 -3.54 17.67 1.31
N THR A 221 -2.36 18.25 1.18
CA THR A 221 -1.47 18.52 2.32
C THR A 221 -2.13 19.34 3.43
N GLY A 222 -2.95 20.34 3.08
CA GLY A 222 -3.72 21.17 4.02
C GLY A 222 -4.92 20.46 4.65
N GLU A 223 -5.33 19.32 4.11
CA GLU A 223 -6.52 18.58 4.55
C GLU A 223 -6.19 17.42 5.51
N LEU A 224 -4.90 17.08 5.66
CA LEU A 224 -4.48 15.96 6.52
C LEU A 224 -5.03 16.11 7.94
N LYS A 225 -5.64 15.06 8.47
CA LYS A 225 -6.28 15.07 9.80
C LYS A 225 -5.31 14.70 10.93
N ALA A 226 -4.27 13.90 10.61
CA ALA A 226 -3.24 13.49 11.55
C ALA A 226 -1.88 13.35 10.85
N GLN A 227 -0.87 12.97 11.60
CA GLN A 227 0.52 12.83 11.14
C GLN A 227 0.67 11.73 10.07
N VAL A 228 1.43 12.04 9.02
CA VAL A 228 1.85 11.09 7.99
C VAL A 228 3.36 11.02 7.89
N LEU A 229 3.90 9.81 7.88
CA LEU A 229 5.29 9.52 7.55
C LEU A 229 5.37 8.96 6.13
N GLY A 230 6.03 9.67 5.22
CA GLY A 230 6.33 9.21 3.86
C GLY A 230 7.73 8.58 3.80
N LEU A 231 7.84 7.41 3.19
CA LEU A 231 9.10 6.67 3.03
C LEU A 231 9.35 6.42 1.55
N TYR A 232 10.37 7.06 0.98
CA TYR A 232 10.60 7.15 -0.46
C TYR A 232 12.02 6.74 -0.84
N GLY A 233 12.19 6.22 -2.06
CA GLY A 233 13.49 5.83 -2.60
C GLY A 233 14.05 6.89 -3.53
N GLY A 234 15.33 7.27 -3.37
CA GLY A 234 16.04 8.24 -4.19
C GLY A 234 16.34 7.73 -5.61
N GLN A 235 16.30 6.40 -5.81
CA GLN A 235 16.48 5.76 -7.12
C GLN A 235 15.14 5.26 -7.71
N ASP A 236 14.01 5.78 -7.24
CA ASP A 236 12.70 5.44 -7.75
C ASP A 236 12.40 6.19 -9.06
N GLY A 237 12.62 5.54 -10.20
CA GLY A 237 12.36 6.12 -11.52
C GLY A 237 10.89 6.47 -11.80
N GLY A 238 9.94 5.96 -11.00
CA GLY A 238 8.51 6.24 -11.13
C GLY A 238 8.02 7.37 -10.22
N ILE A 239 8.85 7.78 -9.23
CA ILE A 239 8.57 8.88 -8.29
C ILE A 239 9.84 9.76 -8.23
N PRO A 240 10.01 10.69 -9.18
CA PRO A 240 11.18 11.54 -9.23
C PRO A 240 11.38 12.37 -7.96
N ASN A 241 12.64 12.59 -7.56
CA ASN A 241 13.01 13.28 -6.32
C ASN A 241 12.48 14.73 -6.25
N ASP A 242 12.26 15.39 -7.39
CA ASP A 242 11.62 16.70 -7.44
C ASP A 242 10.16 16.66 -6.98
N THR A 243 9.43 15.57 -7.25
CA THR A 243 8.06 15.40 -6.73
C THR A 243 8.04 15.12 -5.23
N VAL A 244 9.04 14.41 -4.71
CA VAL A 244 9.24 14.19 -3.28
C VAL A 244 9.55 15.52 -2.57
N LYS A 245 10.46 16.31 -3.15
CA LYS A 245 10.78 17.65 -2.64
C LYS A 245 9.54 18.56 -2.69
N ALA A 246 8.82 18.59 -3.80
CA ALA A 246 7.60 19.40 -3.93
C ALA A 246 6.55 19.07 -2.86
N MET A 247 6.38 17.78 -2.55
CA MET A 247 5.48 17.35 -1.47
C MET A 247 5.97 17.81 -0.09
N THR A 248 7.28 17.74 0.16
CA THR A 248 7.89 18.23 1.41
C THR A 248 7.65 19.73 1.58
N ASP A 249 7.87 20.51 0.51
CA ASP A 249 7.63 21.95 0.49
C ASP A 249 6.14 22.27 0.70
N ALA A 250 5.23 21.48 0.08
CA ALA A 250 3.78 21.65 0.23
C ALA A 250 3.29 21.34 1.64
N LEU A 251 3.84 20.31 2.30
CA LEU A 251 3.56 20.02 3.72
C LEU A 251 3.98 21.19 4.62
N ALA A 252 5.18 21.72 4.40
CA ALA A 252 5.67 22.87 5.15
C ALA A 252 4.80 24.12 4.92
N ALA A 253 4.43 24.40 3.67
CA ALA A 253 3.56 25.52 3.32
C ALA A 253 2.15 25.40 3.92
N ALA A 254 1.64 24.16 4.07
CA ALA A 254 0.37 23.85 4.73
C ALA A 254 0.46 23.84 6.28
N GLY A 255 1.64 24.13 6.85
CA GLY A 255 1.86 24.09 8.30
C GLY A 255 1.88 22.67 8.91
N ARG A 256 2.02 21.63 8.08
CA ARG A 256 2.03 20.22 8.51
C ARG A 256 3.44 19.79 8.94
N THR A 257 4.00 20.47 9.93
CA THR A 257 5.33 20.19 10.47
C THR A 257 5.41 18.89 11.27
N ASP A 258 4.27 18.31 11.60
CA ASP A 258 4.13 16.99 12.22
C ASP A 258 4.36 15.85 11.22
N SER A 259 4.10 16.08 9.94
CA SER A 259 4.28 15.09 8.88
C SER A 259 5.66 15.20 8.23
N GLN A 260 6.28 14.06 7.92
CA GLN A 260 7.65 13.98 7.43
C GLN A 260 7.77 13.10 6.21
N ILE A 261 8.76 13.39 5.37
CA ILE A 261 9.20 12.50 4.31
C ILE A 261 10.66 12.12 4.54
N ILE A 262 10.95 10.83 4.52
CA ILE A 262 12.31 10.27 4.56
C ILE A 262 12.63 9.78 3.15
N LEU A 263 13.73 10.25 2.60
CA LEU A 263 14.28 9.81 1.32
C LEU A 263 15.49 8.91 1.60
N TYR A 264 15.45 7.69 1.08
CA TYR A 264 16.55 6.72 1.09
C TYR A 264 17.29 6.83 -0.24
N ASP A 265 18.44 7.48 -0.27
CA ASP A 265 19.12 7.94 -1.48
C ASP A 265 19.37 6.84 -2.52
N ASP A 266 19.72 5.62 -2.06
CA ASP A 266 20.06 4.48 -2.93
C ASP A 266 18.91 3.47 -3.11
N ALA A 267 17.77 3.71 -2.48
CA ALA A 267 16.64 2.80 -2.55
C ALA A 267 15.83 2.98 -3.84
N PRO A 268 15.50 1.90 -4.56
CA PRO A 268 14.60 1.94 -5.71
C PRO A 268 13.14 1.83 -5.26
N HIS A 269 12.20 1.87 -6.24
CA HIS A 269 10.80 1.55 -5.98
C HIS A 269 10.62 0.16 -5.35
N GLY A 270 9.75 0.04 -4.35
CA GLY A 270 9.46 -1.25 -3.72
C GLY A 270 10.58 -1.76 -2.81
N PHE A 271 11.42 -0.89 -2.28
CA PHE A 271 12.57 -1.27 -1.45
C PHE A 271 12.23 -2.03 -0.17
N HIS A 272 10.98 -1.95 0.31
CA HIS A 272 10.50 -2.75 1.45
C HIS A 272 10.02 -4.15 1.05
N ALA A 273 9.69 -4.37 -0.22
CA ALA A 273 9.12 -5.63 -0.70
C ALA A 273 10.19 -6.72 -0.79
N ASP A 274 10.33 -7.52 0.26
CA ASP A 274 11.42 -8.50 0.43
C ASP A 274 11.41 -9.67 -0.58
N TYR A 275 10.32 -9.85 -1.29
CA TYR A 275 10.22 -10.83 -2.37
C TYR A 275 10.78 -10.34 -3.71
N ARG A 276 11.18 -9.05 -3.82
CA ARG A 276 11.70 -8.43 -5.04
C ARG A 276 13.20 -8.20 -4.99
N ALA A 277 13.85 -8.16 -6.16
CA ALA A 277 15.27 -7.76 -6.26
C ALA A 277 15.50 -6.27 -5.91
N SER A 278 14.44 -5.47 -5.91
CA SER A 278 14.49 -4.08 -5.44
C SER A 278 14.60 -3.94 -3.93
N TYR A 279 14.47 -5.03 -3.16
CA TYR A 279 14.58 -5.00 -1.70
C TYR A 279 15.90 -4.42 -1.23
N ARG A 280 15.82 -3.51 -0.27
CA ARG A 280 16.98 -2.92 0.41
C ARG A 280 16.82 -3.14 1.90
N GLU A 281 17.49 -4.14 2.43
CA GLU A 281 17.29 -4.63 3.80
C GLU A 281 17.49 -3.54 4.85
N ALA A 282 18.54 -2.74 4.72
CA ALA A 282 18.85 -1.67 5.68
C ALA A 282 17.75 -0.60 5.70
N ASP A 283 17.33 -0.14 4.51
CA ASP A 283 16.30 0.90 4.35
C ASP A 283 14.91 0.38 4.76
N ALA A 284 14.61 -0.87 4.40
CA ALA A 284 13.36 -1.53 4.79
C ALA A 284 13.26 -1.67 6.32
N LYS A 285 14.34 -2.08 6.99
CA LYS A 285 14.40 -2.20 8.45
C LYS A 285 14.31 -0.85 9.15
N ASP A 286 14.99 0.18 8.63
CA ASP A 286 14.88 1.54 9.20
C ASP A 286 13.46 2.08 9.03
N GLY A 287 12.88 1.97 7.84
CA GLY A 287 11.50 2.39 7.59
C GLY A 287 10.49 1.66 8.46
N TRP A 288 10.66 0.33 8.66
CA TRP A 288 9.83 -0.46 9.55
C TRP A 288 9.95 -0.02 11.02
N ARG A 289 11.17 0.27 11.50
CA ARG A 289 11.40 0.82 12.83
C ARG A 289 10.67 2.15 13.00
N ARG A 290 10.77 3.07 12.03
CA ARG A 290 10.06 4.36 12.06
C ARG A 290 8.54 4.20 12.05
N LEU A 291 8.01 3.25 11.29
CA LEU A 291 6.59 2.89 11.30
C LEU A 291 6.17 2.47 12.72
N LEU A 292 6.91 1.56 13.35
CA LEU A 292 6.58 1.08 14.69
C LEU A 292 6.73 2.18 15.75
N GLU A 293 7.68 3.08 15.62
CA GLU A 293 7.84 4.24 16.51
C GLU A 293 6.64 5.20 16.40
N LEU A 294 6.23 5.55 15.17
CA LEU A 294 5.07 6.40 14.94
C LEU A 294 3.79 5.74 15.49
N PHE A 295 3.52 4.50 15.10
CA PHE A 295 2.33 3.79 15.55
C PHE A 295 2.38 3.52 17.07
N GLY A 296 3.55 3.25 17.64
CA GLY A 296 3.72 3.10 19.09
C GLY A 296 3.31 4.36 19.83
N SER A 297 3.75 5.52 19.35
CA SER A 297 3.46 6.81 19.98
C SER A 297 2.01 7.29 19.81
N ARG A 298 1.32 6.88 18.73
CA ARG A 298 -0.02 7.37 18.40
C ARG A 298 -1.13 6.40 18.77
N LEU A 299 -0.88 5.09 18.66
CA LEU A 299 -1.91 4.07 18.80
C LEU A 299 -1.84 3.31 20.13
N LYS A 300 -0.68 3.30 20.80
CA LYS A 300 -0.52 2.58 22.08
C LYS A 300 -0.52 3.49 23.30
N SER A 301 -0.62 4.78 23.06
CA SER A 301 -0.75 5.80 24.13
C SER A 301 -2.17 5.88 24.67
#